data_4be57da8340770478b2ff4cad45c94bc
#
_entry.id   4be57da8340770478b2ff4cad45c94bc
#
_cell.length_a   1.000
_cell.length_b   1.000
_cell.length_c   1.000
_cell.angle_alpha   90.00
_cell.angle_beta   90.00
_cell.angle_gamma   90.00
#
_symmetry.space_group_name_H-M   'P 1'
#
loop_
_entity.id
_entity.type
_entity.pdbx_description
1 polymer ?
#
loop_
_entity_poly.entity_id
_entity_poly.type
_entity_poly.pdbx_seq_one_letter_code
_entity_poly.pdbx_strand_id
1 'polypeptide(L)'
;MVAALSPQTLTVRLLKPPPLDTALEATLLEDGGVAVRQGEVLVAQARVSTLTIDPPVPPSYVETLDASLKYAGFTEHPFPTCFVCGTQRARGDGLRVFAGPVAGREIVAAPWVPDASLDGGDGKVRPEFMWAVMDCPGCYAANKSGRGYWLLGEFTAHVDRLVHIDEPCRIIGWHIASKGRKHEAGTALYDEDGELCARARAVWIEPATAPAVV
;
A
#
# COMPACT_ATOMS: atom_id res chain seq x y z
N MET A 1 -4.74 7.23 14.23
CA MET A 1 -4.39 7.14 15.68
C MET A 1 -3.92 5.75 16.13
N VAL A 2 -4.07 4.69 15.34
CA VAL A 2 -3.57 3.33 15.67
C VAL A 2 -2.07 3.17 15.38
N ALA A 3 -1.51 3.92 14.44
CA ALA A 3 -0.10 3.82 14.03
C ALA A 3 0.90 4.55 14.93
N ALA A 4 0.46 5.32 15.91
CA ALA A 4 1.34 6.15 16.74
C ALA A 4 1.93 5.42 17.97
N LEU A 5 1.67 4.15 18.14
CA LEU A 5 2.06 3.41 19.34
C LEU A 5 3.02 2.26 18.96
N SER A 6 4.32 2.52 19.03
CA SER A 6 5.41 1.53 18.97
C SER A 6 5.53 0.80 17.60
N PRO A 7 6.67 0.25 17.21
CA PRO A 7 6.84 -0.53 15.98
C PRO A 7 6.13 -1.88 16.09
N GLN A 8 4.80 -1.86 16.14
CA GLN A 8 3.99 -3.08 16.20
C GLN A 8 3.58 -3.50 14.79
N THR A 9 3.68 -4.78 14.53
CA THR A 9 3.06 -5.37 13.35
C THR A 9 1.55 -5.43 13.55
N LEU A 10 0.79 -4.86 12.63
CA LEU A 10 -0.66 -4.92 12.66
C LEU A 10 -1.18 -5.63 11.41
N THR A 11 -2.27 -6.37 11.57
CA THR A 11 -3.10 -6.84 10.46
C THR A 11 -4.41 -6.08 10.45
N VAL A 12 -4.72 -5.46 9.32
CA VAL A 12 -6.02 -4.80 9.07
C VAL A 12 -6.80 -5.62 8.05
N ARG A 13 -8.02 -6.00 8.41
CA ARG A 13 -8.96 -6.66 7.51
C ARG A 13 -10.03 -5.67 7.09
N LEU A 14 -10.19 -5.51 5.78
CA LEU A 14 -11.20 -4.65 5.17
C LEU A 14 -12.42 -5.52 4.83
N LEU A 15 -13.56 -5.20 5.41
CA LEU A 15 -14.80 -5.99 5.29
C LEU A 15 -15.80 -5.35 4.34
N LYS A 16 -15.80 -4.03 4.29
CA LYS A 16 -16.61 -3.22 3.38
C LYS A 16 -15.85 -1.97 2.94
N PRO A 17 -16.14 -1.43 1.76
CA PRO A 17 -15.63 -0.11 1.39
C PRO A 17 -16.03 0.93 2.46
N PRO A 18 -15.10 1.73 2.98
CA PRO A 18 -15.44 2.79 3.91
C PRO A 18 -16.27 3.84 3.17
N PRO A 19 -17.36 4.36 3.79
CA PRO A 19 -18.10 5.47 3.20
C PRO A 19 -17.25 6.73 3.19
N LEU A 20 -17.43 7.56 2.18
CA LEU A 20 -16.83 8.88 2.10
C LEU A 20 -17.65 9.89 2.93
N ASP A 21 -16.98 10.91 3.47
CA ASP A 21 -17.59 12.03 4.19
C ASP A 21 -18.52 11.61 5.35
N THR A 22 -18.22 10.46 5.95
CA THR A 22 -19.01 9.91 7.06
C THR A 22 -18.07 9.56 8.21
N ALA A 23 -18.45 9.95 9.43
CA ALA A 23 -17.73 9.60 10.65
C ALA A 23 -17.75 8.07 10.87
N LEU A 24 -16.60 7.51 11.16
CA LEU A 24 -16.44 6.11 11.56
C LEU A 24 -16.04 6.06 13.05
N GLU A 25 -16.58 5.10 13.77
CA GLU A 25 -16.25 4.84 15.17
C GLU A 25 -15.17 3.76 15.25
N ALA A 26 -14.09 4.05 15.97
CA ALA A 26 -13.06 3.08 16.30
C ALA A 26 -13.15 2.67 17.77
N THR A 27 -13.39 1.39 18.02
CA THR A 27 -13.54 0.83 19.36
C THR A 27 -12.42 -0.16 19.64
N LEU A 28 -11.73 0.01 20.78
CA LEU A 28 -10.78 -0.97 21.28
C LEU A 28 -11.53 -2.20 21.79
N LEU A 29 -11.10 -3.39 21.37
CA LEU A 29 -11.68 -4.67 21.77
C LEU A 29 -10.92 -5.24 22.99
N GLU A 30 -11.54 -6.19 23.70
CA GLU A 30 -10.96 -6.84 24.88
C GLU A 30 -9.67 -7.61 24.58
N ASP A 31 -9.51 -8.10 23.35
CA ASP A 31 -8.32 -8.80 22.87
C ASP A 31 -7.20 -7.86 22.39
N GLY A 32 -7.37 -6.53 22.58
CA GLY A 32 -6.44 -5.50 22.14
C GLY A 32 -6.57 -5.15 20.65
N GLY A 33 -7.51 -5.75 19.93
CA GLY A 33 -7.84 -5.38 18.56
C GLY A 33 -8.65 -4.08 18.48
N VAL A 34 -8.89 -3.59 17.27
CA VAL A 34 -9.71 -2.42 17.00
C VAL A 34 -10.78 -2.78 15.98
N ALA A 35 -12.05 -2.46 16.28
CA ALA A 35 -13.15 -2.52 15.34
C ALA A 35 -13.48 -1.12 14.84
N VAL A 36 -13.63 -0.97 13.50
CA VAL A 36 -14.05 0.28 12.87
C VAL A 36 -15.45 0.09 12.30
N ARG A 37 -16.39 0.95 12.72
CA ARG A 37 -17.82 0.83 12.38
C ARG A 37 -18.40 2.12 11.83
N GLN A 38 -19.45 1.94 11.02
CA GLN A 38 -20.44 2.95 10.67
C GLN A 38 -21.78 2.51 11.28
N GLY A 39 -22.15 3.06 12.41
CA GLY A 39 -23.28 2.53 13.20
C GLY A 39 -23.10 1.04 13.48
N GLU A 40 -24.09 0.22 13.15
CA GLU A 40 -24.02 -1.24 13.34
C GLU A 40 -23.12 -1.97 12.32
N VAL A 41 -22.71 -1.30 11.25
CA VAL A 41 -21.94 -1.92 10.17
C VAL A 41 -20.46 -1.98 10.48
N LEU A 42 -19.89 -3.17 10.60
CA LEU A 42 -18.44 -3.36 10.72
C LEU A 42 -17.77 -3.14 9.36
N VAL A 43 -16.91 -2.12 9.29
CA VAL A 43 -16.19 -1.72 8.07
C VAL A 43 -14.81 -2.36 8.01
N ALA A 44 -14.06 -2.30 9.11
CA ALA A 44 -12.73 -2.87 9.21
C ALA A 44 -12.42 -3.35 10.62
N GLN A 45 -11.41 -4.23 10.72
CA GLN A 45 -10.84 -4.69 11.99
C GLN A 45 -9.32 -4.64 11.91
N ALA A 46 -8.67 -4.24 13.01
CA ALA A 46 -7.24 -4.33 13.17
C ALA A 46 -6.89 -5.19 14.39
N ARG A 47 -5.76 -5.90 14.31
CA ARG A 47 -5.20 -6.69 15.43
C ARG A 47 -3.68 -6.65 15.42
N VAL A 48 -3.08 -6.77 16.58
CA VAL A 48 -1.64 -7.03 16.70
C VAL A 48 -1.33 -8.39 16.09
N SER A 49 -0.24 -8.49 15.34
CA SER A 49 0.10 -9.67 14.57
C SER A 49 1.61 -9.84 14.48
N THR A 50 2.04 -10.86 13.76
CA THR A 50 3.42 -11.08 13.35
C THR A 50 3.50 -11.10 11.83
N LEU A 51 4.61 -10.62 11.28
CA LEU A 51 4.87 -10.65 9.84
C LEU A 51 6.23 -11.30 9.59
N THR A 52 6.20 -12.49 9.00
CA THR A 52 7.40 -13.17 8.52
C THR A 52 7.40 -13.06 7.00
N ILE A 53 8.23 -12.19 6.48
CA ILE A 53 8.40 -11.94 5.06
C ILE A 53 9.83 -11.43 4.80
N ASP A 54 10.50 -12.02 3.80
CA ASP A 54 11.82 -11.60 3.37
C ASP A 54 11.69 -10.84 2.05
N PRO A 55 11.79 -9.50 2.07
CA PRO A 55 11.68 -8.71 0.85
C PRO A 55 12.84 -9.00 -0.11
N PRO A 56 12.59 -9.05 -1.42
CA PRO A 56 13.66 -9.07 -2.42
C PRO A 56 14.56 -7.83 -2.29
N VAL A 57 15.85 -8.01 -2.63
CA VAL A 57 16.79 -6.87 -2.73
C VAL A 57 16.21 -5.79 -3.64
N PRO A 58 16.17 -4.51 -3.24
CA PRO A 58 15.62 -3.45 -4.07
C PRO A 58 16.45 -3.28 -5.34
N PRO A 59 15.85 -2.84 -6.47
CA PRO A 59 16.59 -2.39 -7.63
C PRO A 59 17.35 -1.09 -7.29
N SER A 60 18.33 -0.73 -8.12
CA SER A 60 18.93 0.59 -8.06
C SER A 60 17.88 1.69 -8.28
N TYR A 61 18.15 2.91 -7.86
CA TYR A 61 17.21 4.02 -8.07
C TYR A 61 16.93 4.26 -9.56
N VAL A 62 17.94 4.10 -10.43
CA VAL A 62 17.79 4.23 -11.88
C VAL A 62 16.87 3.13 -12.46
N GLU A 63 17.06 1.87 -12.05
CA GLU A 63 16.17 0.78 -12.48
C GLU A 63 14.75 1.00 -11.98
N THR A 64 14.60 1.62 -10.80
CA THR A 64 13.29 1.97 -10.24
C THR A 64 12.58 3.06 -11.06
N LEU A 65 13.31 4.07 -11.51
CA LEU A 65 12.80 5.10 -12.42
C LEU A 65 12.37 4.48 -13.76
N ASP A 66 13.22 3.63 -14.34
CA ASP A 66 12.91 2.95 -15.61
C ASP A 66 11.69 2.02 -15.49
N ALA A 67 11.54 1.34 -14.37
CA ALA A 67 10.36 0.52 -14.08
C ALA A 67 9.09 1.39 -14.01
N SER A 68 9.15 2.52 -13.31
CA SER A 68 8.02 3.42 -13.14
C SER A 68 7.48 3.97 -14.46
N LEU A 69 8.33 4.19 -15.46
CA LEU A 69 7.89 4.61 -16.81
C LEU A 69 7.01 3.57 -17.51
N LYS A 70 7.05 2.31 -17.07
CA LYS A 70 6.28 1.18 -17.63
C LYS A 70 5.05 0.83 -16.78
N TYR A 71 4.64 1.73 -15.89
CA TYR A 71 3.48 1.55 -15.06
C TYR A 71 2.21 1.34 -15.89
N ALA A 72 1.51 0.21 -15.70
CA ALA A 72 0.35 -0.15 -16.51
C ALA A 72 -0.80 0.87 -16.41
N GLY A 73 -0.93 1.55 -15.26
CA GLY A 73 -1.95 2.56 -15.04
C GLY A 73 -1.82 3.82 -15.89
N PHE A 74 -0.72 4.02 -16.62
CA PHE A 74 -0.63 5.10 -17.62
C PHE A 74 -1.43 4.80 -18.89
N THR A 75 -1.67 3.53 -19.19
CA THR A 75 -2.50 3.13 -20.33
C THR A 75 -3.97 2.98 -19.93
N GLU A 76 -4.23 2.28 -18.81
CA GLU A 76 -5.56 2.05 -18.29
C GLU A 76 -5.50 1.97 -16.76
N HIS A 77 -6.32 2.77 -16.07
CA HIS A 77 -6.35 2.80 -14.62
C HIS A 77 -7.79 2.68 -14.12
N PRO A 78 -8.15 1.61 -13.37
CA PRO A 78 -9.52 1.43 -12.88
C PRO A 78 -9.94 2.51 -11.87
N PHE A 79 -8.98 3.12 -11.19
CA PHE A 79 -9.21 4.19 -10.20
C PHE A 79 -8.24 5.36 -10.42
N PRO A 80 -8.43 6.17 -11.50
CA PRO A 80 -7.44 7.18 -11.90
C PRO A 80 -7.24 8.30 -10.86
N THR A 81 -8.14 8.42 -9.88
CA THR A 81 -8.05 9.33 -8.74
C THR A 81 -7.57 8.64 -7.44
N CYS A 82 -7.08 7.39 -7.50
CA CYS A 82 -6.53 6.70 -6.33
C CYS A 82 -5.45 7.55 -5.64
N PHE A 83 -5.53 7.68 -4.31
CA PHE A 83 -4.59 8.50 -3.53
C PHE A 83 -3.14 8.01 -3.68
N VAL A 84 -2.94 6.69 -3.78
CA VAL A 84 -1.60 6.09 -3.86
C VAL A 84 -1.04 6.12 -5.29
N CYS A 85 -1.80 5.63 -6.28
CA CYS A 85 -1.29 5.36 -7.63
C CYS A 85 -2.06 6.06 -8.76
N GLY A 86 -3.01 6.94 -8.42
CA GLY A 86 -3.86 7.61 -9.40
C GLY A 86 -3.10 8.58 -10.30
N THR A 87 -3.23 8.38 -11.61
CA THR A 87 -2.55 9.20 -12.64
C THR A 87 -3.15 10.60 -12.78
N GLN A 88 -4.40 10.80 -12.35
CA GLN A 88 -5.10 12.10 -12.40
C GLN A 88 -4.87 12.97 -11.15
N ARG A 89 -4.13 12.48 -10.15
CA ARG A 89 -3.76 13.29 -8.99
C ARG A 89 -2.61 14.24 -9.32
N ALA A 90 -2.74 15.49 -8.87
CA ALA A 90 -1.66 16.47 -8.96
C ALA A 90 -0.51 16.14 -8.00
N ARG A 91 0.65 16.77 -8.19
CA ARG A 91 1.73 16.72 -7.18
C ARG A 91 1.25 17.41 -5.89
N GLY A 92 1.58 16.82 -4.74
CA GLY A 92 1.11 17.27 -3.42
C GLY A 92 -0.33 16.86 -3.08
N ASP A 93 -1.06 16.23 -4.03
CA ASP A 93 -2.42 15.71 -3.82
C ASP A 93 -2.44 14.18 -4.03
N GLY A 94 -1.61 13.46 -3.35
CA GLY A 94 -1.50 12.01 -3.42
C GLY A 94 -0.06 11.54 -3.54
N LEU A 95 0.16 10.23 -3.35
CA LEU A 95 1.51 9.67 -3.24
C LEU A 95 2.19 9.47 -4.59
N ARG A 96 1.42 9.30 -5.69
CA ARG A 96 1.89 9.15 -7.07
C ARG A 96 2.90 8.00 -7.25
N VAL A 97 2.63 6.88 -6.61
CA VAL A 97 3.46 5.66 -6.67
C VAL A 97 3.08 4.86 -7.91
N PHE A 98 3.88 4.98 -8.96
CA PHE A 98 3.64 4.35 -10.26
C PHE A 98 4.53 3.11 -10.41
N ALA A 99 4.14 2.01 -9.74
CA ALA A 99 4.94 0.80 -9.69
C ALA A 99 4.83 0.00 -11.00
N GLY A 100 5.91 -0.02 -11.77
CA GLY A 100 6.04 -0.75 -13.02
C GLY A 100 7.01 -1.93 -12.93
N PRO A 101 7.03 -2.82 -13.95
CA PRO A 101 7.85 -4.02 -13.94
C PRO A 101 9.34 -3.70 -14.04
N VAL A 102 10.15 -4.35 -13.21
CA VAL A 102 11.62 -4.28 -13.26
C VAL A 102 12.13 -5.29 -14.29
N ALA A 103 12.97 -4.85 -15.20
CA ALA A 103 13.51 -5.71 -16.25
C ALA A 103 14.27 -6.91 -15.68
N GLY A 104 13.94 -8.12 -16.15
CA GLY A 104 14.59 -9.38 -15.76
C GLY A 104 14.28 -9.84 -14.33
N ARG A 105 13.31 -9.22 -13.63
CA ARG A 105 12.93 -9.58 -12.25
C ARG A 105 11.41 -9.71 -12.12
N GLU A 106 10.98 -10.59 -11.23
CA GLU A 106 9.56 -10.82 -10.93
C GLU A 106 9.05 -9.84 -9.84
N ILE A 107 9.41 -8.58 -9.96
CA ILE A 107 8.98 -7.50 -9.05
C ILE A 107 8.51 -6.29 -9.84
N VAL A 108 7.70 -5.46 -9.21
CA VAL A 108 7.42 -4.08 -9.64
C VAL A 108 8.14 -3.10 -8.73
N ALA A 109 8.45 -1.91 -9.23
CA ALA A 109 9.08 -0.87 -8.43
C ALA A 109 8.62 0.53 -8.83
N ALA A 110 8.64 1.45 -7.87
CA ALA A 110 8.45 2.88 -8.09
C ALA A 110 9.38 3.70 -7.19
N PRO A 111 9.87 4.85 -7.66
CA PRO A 111 10.45 5.86 -6.79
C PRO A 111 9.33 6.53 -5.98
N TRP A 112 9.66 6.95 -4.79
CA TRP A 112 8.77 7.75 -3.96
C TRP A 112 9.59 8.78 -3.20
N VAL A 113 9.27 10.05 -3.38
CA VAL A 113 9.82 11.16 -2.62
C VAL A 113 8.66 11.77 -1.84
N PRO A 114 8.63 11.63 -0.50
CA PRO A 114 7.53 12.14 0.31
C PRO A 114 7.43 13.66 0.21
N ASP A 115 6.24 14.15 -0.10
CA ASP A 115 5.93 15.59 -0.15
C ASP A 115 5.76 16.17 1.27
N ALA A 116 6.05 17.46 1.43
CA ALA A 116 5.93 18.17 2.71
C ALA A 116 4.51 18.10 3.34
N SER A 117 3.46 17.89 2.54
CA SER A 117 2.09 17.70 3.04
C SER A 117 1.91 16.43 3.90
N LEU A 118 2.87 15.50 3.82
CA LEU A 118 2.86 14.24 4.56
C LEU A 118 3.56 14.32 5.92
N ASP A 119 4.14 15.48 6.26
CA ASP A 119 4.92 15.69 7.49
C ASP A 119 4.07 15.50 8.76
N GLY A 120 4.64 14.77 9.73
CA GLY A 120 4.10 14.61 11.07
C GLY A 120 4.38 15.78 12.01
N GLY A 121 5.16 16.76 11.57
CA GLY A 121 5.60 17.93 12.36
C GLY A 121 7.02 17.78 12.93
N ASP A 122 7.71 16.68 12.61
CA ASP A 122 9.09 16.40 13.02
C ASP A 122 10.02 16.15 11.81
N GLY A 123 9.59 16.52 10.61
CA GLY A 123 10.31 16.30 9.35
C GLY A 123 10.22 14.86 8.84
N LYS A 124 9.33 14.05 9.43
CA LYS A 124 9.11 12.66 9.02
C LYS A 124 7.69 12.44 8.52
N VAL A 125 7.57 11.47 7.65
CA VAL A 125 6.28 11.03 7.13
C VAL A 125 5.41 10.45 8.25
N ARG A 126 4.16 10.89 8.32
CA ARG A 126 3.17 10.31 9.25
C ARG A 126 2.98 8.81 9.01
N PRO A 127 2.83 8.00 10.07
CA PRO A 127 2.74 6.55 9.98
C PRO A 127 1.67 6.02 9.00
N GLU A 128 0.52 6.68 8.90
CA GLU A 128 -0.56 6.26 7.99
C GLU A 128 -0.15 6.32 6.51
N PHE A 129 0.76 7.22 6.13
CA PHE A 129 1.27 7.29 4.75
C PHE A 129 2.37 6.27 4.48
N MET A 130 3.11 5.83 5.50
CA MET A 130 3.98 4.66 5.38
C MET A 130 3.19 3.38 5.04
N TRP A 131 1.97 3.26 5.60
CA TRP A 131 1.05 2.18 5.26
C TRP A 131 0.49 2.35 3.84
N ALA A 132 0.06 3.55 3.51
CA ALA A 132 -0.56 3.85 2.22
C ALA A 132 0.41 3.61 1.05
N VAL A 133 1.68 4.02 1.17
CA VAL A 133 2.67 3.86 0.07
C VAL A 133 2.90 2.40 -0.30
N MET A 134 2.74 1.47 0.64
CA MET A 134 2.91 0.02 0.44
C MET A 134 1.68 -0.68 -0.15
N ASP A 135 0.55 0.00 -0.34
CA ASP A 135 -0.71 -0.61 -0.78
C ASP A 135 -0.66 -1.02 -2.27
N CYS A 136 -0.80 -0.08 -3.18
CA CYS A 136 -0.98 -0.35 -4.62
C CYS A 136 0.17 -1.13 -5.30
N PRO A 137 1.45 -0.98 -4.95
CA PRO A 137 2.50 -1.80 -5.56
C PRO A 137 2.26 -3.30 -5.42
N GLY A 138 1.65 -3.75 -4.30
CA GLY A 138 1.24 -5.14 -4.11
C GLY A 138 0.17 -5.59 -5.10
N CYS A 139 -0.80 -4.73 -5.43
CA CYS A 139 -1.82 -5.00 -6.45
C CYS A 139 -1.18 -5.23 -7.82
N TYR A 140 -0.30 -4.33 -8.26
CA TYR A 140 0.35 -4.43 -9.57
C TYR A 140 1.34 -5.59 -9.66
N ALA A 141 1.94 -5.99 -8.55
CA ALA A 141 2.78 -7.19 -8.49
C ALA A 141 1.95 -8.49 -8.60
N ALA A 142 0.78 -8.54 -7.99
CA ALA A 142 -0.11 -9.69 -8.03
C ALA A 142 -0.90 -9.76 -9.33
N ASN A 143 -1.39 -8.62 -9.82
CA ASN A 143 -2.12 -8.48 -11.08
C ASN A 143 -1.15 -8.14 -12.23
N LYS A 144 -0.39 -9.12 -12.70
CA LYS A 144 0.59 -8.94 -13.78
C LYS A 144 -0.02 -8.42 -15.09
N SER A 145 -1.31 -8.61 -15.31
CA SER A 145 -2.00 -8.06 -16.49
C SER A 145 -2.22 -6.56 -16.40
N GLY A 146 -2.26 -5.99 -15.20
CA GLY A 146 -2.65 -4.62 -14.93
C GLY A 146 -4.09 -4.28 -15.31
N ARG A 147 -4.85 -5.28 -15.79
CA ARG A 147 -6.23 -5.09 -16.25
C ARG A 147 -7.23 -5.44 -15.17
N GLY A 148 -8.39 -4.79 -15.24
CA GLY A 148 -9.42 -4.95 -14.24
C GLY A 148 -9.05 -4.27 -12.92
N TYR A 149 -9.84 -4.52 -11.88
CA TYR A 149 -9.56 -3.99 -10.55
C TYR A 149 -9.58 -5.12 -9.53
N TRP A 150 -8.70 -5.00 -8.55
CA TRP A 150 -8.69 -5.88 -7.38
C TRP A 150 -8.86 -5.04 -6.13
N LEU A 151 -9.47 -5.62 -5.12
CA LEU A 151 -9.74 -4.94 -3.86
C LEU A 151 -8.84 -5.50 -2.77
N LEU A 152 -8.29 -4.62 -1.95
CA LEU A 152 -7.54 -5.01 -0.77
C LEU A 152 -8.51 -5.61 0.25
N GLY A 153 -8.29 -6.87 0.63
CA GLY A 153 -9.08 -7.57 1.63
C GLY A 153 -8.42 -7.64 3.00
N GLU A 154 -7.09 -7.83 3.02
CA GLU A 154 -6.31 -7.88 4.26
C GLU A 154 -4.92 -7.29 4.01
N PHE A 155 -4.40 -6.56 5.00
CA PHE A 155 -3.09 -5.94 4.95
C PHE A 155 -2.37 -6.09 6.28
N THR A 156 -1.23 -6.75 6.27
CA THR A 156 -0.35 -6.90 7.44
C THR A 156 0.91 -6.12 7.16
N ALA A 157 1.22 -5.13 8.00
CA ALA A 157 2.41 -4.30 7.80
C ALA A 157 3.19 -4.10 9.09
N HIS A 158 4.49 -3.90 8.91
CA HIS A 158 5.44 -3.48 9.93
C HIS A 158 6.24 -2.29 9.41
N VAL A 159 6.31 -1.24 10.22
CA VAL A 159 7.14 -0.05 9.94
C VAL A 159 8.31 -0.08 10.91
N ASP A 160 9.50 -0.33 10.38
CA ASP A 160 10.74 -0.39 11.17
C ASP A 160 11.21 1.02 11.53
N ARG A 161 11.10 1.97 10.60
CA ARG A 161 11.38 3.40 10.79
C ARG A 161 10.56 4.28 9.84
N LEU A 162 10.29 5.51 10.25
CA LEU A 162 9.68 6.52 9.39
C LEU A 162 10.75 7.16 8.50
N VAL A 163 10.43 7.37 7.22
CA VAL A 163 11.29 8.10 6.30
C VAL A 163 11.12 9.61 6.45
N HIS A 164 12.12 10.38 6.03
CA HIS A 164 12.06 11.84 6.07
C HIS A 164 11.29 12.41 4.88
N ILE A 165 10.78 13.61 5.04
CA ILE A 165 10.27 14.42 3.93
C ILE A 165 11.41 14.69 2.96
N ASP A 166 11.10 14.68 1.65
CA ASP A 166 12.05 14.84 0.54
C ASP A 166 13.11 13.72 0.40
N GLU A 167 13.07 12.66 1.23
CA GLU A 167 13.99 11.52 1.13
C GLU A 167 13.66 10.66 -0.10
N PRO A 168 14.63 10.42 -1.03
CA PRO A 168 14.40 9.57 -2.19
C PRO A 168 14.28 8.10 -1.80
N CYS A 169 13.07 7.57 -1.80
CA CYS A 169 12.77 6.19 -1.43
C CYS A 169 12.50 5.32 -2.66
N ARG A 170 12.57 4.00 -2.45
CA ARG A 170 12.21 2.96 -3.43
C ARG A 170 11.16 2.05 -2.81
N ILE A 171 10.01 1.95 -3.45
CA ILE A 171 8.99 0.97 -3.09
C ILE A 171 8.99 -0.18 -4.09
N ILE A 172 8.97 -1.41 -3.61
CA ILE A 172 8.84 -2.61 -4.44
C ILE A 172 7.60 -3.40 -4.07
N GLY A 173 7.10 -4.17 -5.04
CA GLY A 173 6.07 -5.16 -4.83
C GLY A 173 6.42 -6.47 -5.53
N TRP A 174 6.02 -7.62 -4.96
CA TRP A 174 6.20 -8.93 -5.55
C TRP A 174 5.02 -9.84 -5.27
N HIS A 175 4.74 -10.74 -6.22
CA HIS A 175 3.73 -11.78 -6.04
C HIS A 175 4.24 -12.87 -5.09
N ILE A 176 3.37 -13.34 -4.18
CA ILE A 176 3.67 -14.43 -3.25
C ILE A 176 2.93 -15.70 -3.65
N ALA A 177 1.60 -15.64 -3.73
CA ALA A 177 0.77 -16.80 -4.02
C ALA A 177 -0.60 -16.40 -4.59
N SER A 178 -1.27 -17.35 -5.24
CA SER A 178 -2.65 -17.19 -5.70
C SER A 178 -3.46 -18.44 -5.40
N LYS A 179 -4.68 -18.24 -4.89
CA LYS A 179 -5.67 -19.33 -4.66
C LYS A 179 -7.07 -18.84 -5.01
N GLY A 180 -7.59 -19.31 -6.15
CA GLY A 180 -8.86 -18.81 -6.69
C GLY A 180 -8.78 -17.32 -6.93
N ARG A 181 -9.72 -16.56 -6.35
CA ARG A 181 -9.79 -15.09 -6.46
C ARG A 181 -8.95 -14.32 -5.41
N LYS A 182 -8.17 -15.04 -4.60
CA LYS A 182 -7.28 -14.44 -3.61
C LYS A 182 -5.85 -14.48 -4.10
N HIS A 183 -5.19 -13.34 -4.06
CA HIS A 183 -3.82 -13.16 -4.51
C HIS A 183 -3.02 -12.50 -3.41
N GLU A 184 -1.92 -13.09 -3.04
CA GLU A 184 -1.04 -12.58 -2.01
C GLU A 184 0.15 -11.88 -2.65
N ALA A 185 0.49 -10.70 -2.13
CA ALA A 185 1.65 -9.92 -2.54
C ALA A 185 2.40 -9.38 -1.33
N GLY A 186 3.70 -9.24 -1.49
CA GLY A 186 4.54 -8.51 -0.57
C GLY A 186 4.87 -7.14 -1.12
N THR A 187 5.11 -6.18 -0.23
CA THR A 187 5.65 -4.86 -0.54
C THR A 187 6.70 -4.46 0.48
N ALA A 188 7.68 -3.67 0.04
CA ALA A 188 8.73 -3.16 0.93
C ALA A 188 9.20 -1.78 0.48
N LEU A 189 9.37 -0.90 1.46
CA LEU A 189 9.88 0.46 1.28
C LEU A 189 11.33 0.52 1.77
N TYR A 190 12.19 1.07 0.94
CA TYR A 190 13.61 1.29 1.22
C TYR A 190 13.94 2.78 1.09
N ASP A 191 14.88 3.24 1.89
CA ASP A 191 15.40 4.59 1.81
C ASP A 191 16.40 4.80 0.65
N GLU A 192 17.06 5.95 0.64
CA GLU A 192 18.07 6.30 -0.36
C GLU A 192 19.31 5.39 -0.29
N ASP A 193 19.68 4.92 0.89
CA ASP A 193 20.82 4.01 1.11
C ASP A 193 20.49 2.54 0.81
N GLY A 194 19.20 2.21 0.65
CA GLY A 194 18.73 0.85 0.42
C GLY A 194 18.43 0.09 1.71
N GLU A 195 18.32 0.78 2.82
CA GLU A 195 17.94 0.19 4.08
C GLU A 195 16.41 0.02 4.16
N LEU A 196 15.97 -1.11 4.70
CA LEU A 196 14.55 -1.44 4.82
C LEU A 196 13.88 -0.54 5.87
N CYS A 197 12.84 0.18 5.47
CA CYS A 197 12.07 1.08 6.34
C CYS A 197 10.72 0.51 6.75
N ALA A 198 10.07 -0.21 5.83
CA ALA A 198 8.77 -0.85 6.09
C ALA A 198 8.55 -2.03 5.14
N ARG A 199 7.72 -2.98 5.58
CA ARG A 199 7.32 -4.13 4.77
C ARG A 199 5.89 -4.53 5.06
N ALA A 200 5.22 -5.12 4.06
CA ALA A 200 3.85 -5.58 4.22
C ALA A 200 3.55 -6.82 3.38
N ARG A 201 2.50 -7.53 3.80
CA ARG A 201 1.83 -8.61 3.04
C ARG A 201 0.37 -8.24 2.87
N ALA A 202 -0.10 -8.29 1.64
CA ALA A 202 -1.46 -7.98 1.24
C ALA A 202 -2.18 -9.20 0.70
N VAL A 203 -3.48 -9.29 0.95
CA VAL A 203 -4.39 -10.22 0.27
C VAL A 203 -5.32 -9.39 -0.63
N TRP A 204 -5.14 -9.52 -1.92
CA TRP A 204 -5.95 -8.90 -2.96
C TRP A 204 -7.06 -9.82 -3.39
N ILE A 205 -8.25 -9.29 -3.61
CA ILE A 205 -9.45 -10.03 -4.01
C ILE A 205 -9.83 -9.61 -5.44
N GLU A 206 -9.78 -10.57 -6.35
CA GLU A 206 -10.36 -10.40 -7.67
C GLU A 206 -11.88 -10.48 -7.57
N PRO A 207 -12.66 -9.45 -7.99
CA PRO A 207 -14.10 -9.49 -7.96
C PRO A 207 -14.68 -10.60 -8.85
N ALA A 208 -15.83 -11.15 -8.48
CA ALA A 208 -16.50 -12.18 -9.26
C ALA A 208 -17.07 -11.64 -10.58
N THR A 209 -17.38 -10.35 -10.62
CA THR A 209 -17.91 -9.62 -11.78
C THR A 209 -17.22 -8.27 -11.88
N ALA A 210 -16.92 -7.81 -13.10
CA ALA A 210 -16.47 -6.44 -13.30
C ALA A 210 -17.51 -5.46 -12.74
N PRO A 211 -17.11 -4.35 -12.10
CA PRO A 211 -18.05 -3.33 -11.68
C PRO A 211 -18.75 -2.78 -12.90
N ALA A 212 -20.02 -2.41 -12.73
CA ALA A 212 -20.63 -1.47 -13.65
C ALA A 212 -19.77 -0.18 -13.58
N VAL A 213 -19.22 0.24 -14.71
CA VAL A 213 -18.53 1.52 -14.83
C VAL A 213 -19.55 2.59 -14.46
N VAL A 214 -19.34 3.27 -13.34
CA VAL A 214 -20.15 4.42 -12.91
C VAL A 214 -19.54 5.68 -13.51
#